data_2bb9ba650f7974e645a3cf0412672bcf
#
_entry.id   2bb9ba650f7974e645a3cf0412672bcf
#
_cell.length_a   1.000
_cell.length_b   1.000
_cell.length_c   1.000
_cell.angle_alpha   90.00
_cell.angle_beta   90.00
_cell.angle_gamma   90.00
#
_symmetry.space_group_name_H-M   'P 1'
#
loop_
_entity.id
_entity.type
_entity.pdbx_description
1 polymer ?
#
loop_
_entity_poly.entity_id
_entity_poly.type
_entity_poly.pdbx_seq_one_letter_code
_entity_poly.pdbx_strand_id
1 'polypeptide(L)'
;MIDLPRLLLPLILMLSTPVWAERVAREVSEAEAWALHSRILTIDTHVDIGEGFATAQLDPGGFTEAQVDLPKMRAGGLDAAFFIVYVGQGALDAQGFEQARVRAEEMYHAIKRMVRAYPAQIGLARSADEAEQIHASGRLVALLGMENGYPLGANTDDIPMWAERGLRYVGLTHFGHNQFGGSSNPRPDLGDSDEDPGLTDLGRELVRALNDHAILVDVSHVGRRSMLEAVELSRLPVIASHSSAMGVHENPRNLDDEQLKAIRDNGGVAQMVAFRSYVAELYPAVAAGQAKLRERYLPGGWAQASNEDRADYVRELGELRRRYPDVTLARFVDHIDYAVDLIGIEHVGISSDFDGGGGVQGWDDATETINVTWELMRRGYSESDIRALWGGNVLRVLRDNEAGRRQD
;
A
#
# COMPACT_ATOMS: atom_id res chain seq x y z
N MET A 1 29.47 26.85 61.67
CA MET A 1 29.15 26.01 60.50
C MET A 1 27.65 25.80 60.57
N ILE A 2 26.92 26.50 59.72
CA ILE A 2 25.46 26.44 59.68
C ILE A 2 25.11 25.60 58.46
N ASP A 3 24.50 24.43 58.66
CA ASP A 3 24.00 23.53 57.62
C ASP A 3 22.76 24.14 56.95
N LEU A 4 22.81 24.40 55.64
CA LEU A 4 21.65 24.75 54.83
C LEU A 4 21.01 23.45 54.29
N PRO A 5 19.69 23.26 54.40
CA PRO A 5 19.02 22.14 53.77
C PRO A 5 18.88 22.34 52.28
N ARG A 6 19.28 21.31 51.46
CA ARG A 6 19.06 21.25 50.04
C ARG A 6 17.56 21.03 49.75
N LEU A 7 16.88 22.06 49.24
CA LEU A 7 15.56 21.92 48.67
C LEU A 7 15.65 21.16 47.34
N LEU A 8 15.14 19.92 47.32
CA LEU A 8 14.84 19.19 46.09
C LEU A 8 13.54 19.74 45.52
N LEU A 9 13.61 20.50 44.41
CA LEU A 9 12.44 20.81 43.60
C LEU A 9 12.03 19.55 42.82
N PRO A 10 10.75 19.15 42.87
CA PRO A 10 10.28 18.08 42.01
C PRO A 10 10.21 18.60 40.54
N LEU A 11 10.91 17.92 39.65
CA LEU A 11 10.78 18.13 38.22
C LEU A 11 9.41 17.57 37.77
N ILE A 12 8.42 18.44 37.64
CA ILE A 12 7.12 18.08 37.03
C ILE A 12 7.35 17.93 35.52
N LEU A 13 7.51 16.70 35.06
CA LEU A 13 7.39 16.36 33.65
C LEU A 13 5.92 16.62 33.24
N MET A 14 5.65 17.75 32.61
CA MET A 14 4.39 17.96 31.90
C MET A 14 4.40 17.06 30.68
N LEU A 15 3.78 15.89 30.78
CA LEU A 15 3.36 15.09 29.63
C LEU A 15 2.30 15.92 28.90
N SER A 16 2.68 16.63 27.87
CA SER A 16 1.74 17.24 26.93
C SER A 16 1.08 16.09 26.18
N THR A 17 -0.14 15.71 26.57
CA THR A 17 -1.02 14.96 25.69
C THR A 17 -1.23 15.81 24.42
N PRO A 18 -1.02 15.25 23.22
CA PRO A 18 -1.35 16.00 22.02
C PRO A 18 -2.85 16.33 22.05
N VAL A 19 -3.17 17.60 22.13
CA VAL A 19 -4.53 18.10 21.94
C VAL A 19 -4.75 18.02 20.45
N TRP A 20 -5.35 16.94 19.97
CA TRP A 20 -5.86 16.90 18.61
C TRP A 20 -6.93 17.98 18.48
N ALA A 21 -6.70 18.96 17.60
CA ALA A 21 -7.73 19.95 17.29
C ALA A 21 -8.94 19.18 16.72
N GLU A 22 -10.11 19.42 17.31
CA GLU A 22 -11.36 18.83 16.84
C GLU A 22 -11.55 19.21 15.37
N ARG A 23 -11.58 18.23 14.47
CA ARG A 23 -11.81 18.45 13.05
C ARG A 23 -13.24 18.95 12.87
N VAL A 24 -13.39 20.12 12.30
CA VAL A 24 -14.70 20.73 12.06
C VAL A 24 -15.04 20.61 10.57
N ALA A 25 -16.07 19.82 10.27
CA ALA A 25 -16.57 19.68 8.91
C ALA A 25 -16.96 21.05 8.31
N ARG A 26 -16.58 21.27 7.05
CA ARG A 26 -16.87 22.52 6.34
C ARG A 26 -17.28 22.28 4.89
N GLU A 27 -17.96 23.26 4.30
CA GLU A 27 -18.14 23.28 2.85
C GLU A 27 -16.81 23.66 2.17
N VAL A 28 -16.51 22.97 1.08
CA VAL A 28 -15.30 23.17 0.26
C VAL A 28 -15.73 23.16 -1.19
N SER A 29 -15.35 24.16 -1.96
CA SER A 29 -15.57 24.18 -3.39
C SER A 29 -14.53 23.30 -4.11
N GLU A 30 -14.89 22.80 -5.29
CA GLU A 30 -13.96 22.04 -6.14
C GLU A 30 -12.69 22.85 -6.46
N ALA A 31 -12.82 24.14 -6.71
CA ALA A 31 -11.69 25.04 -6.99
C ALA A 31 -10.72 25.15 -5.79
N GLU A 32 -11.23 25.19 -4.55
CA GLU A 32 -10.39 25.16 -3.34
C GLU A 32 -9.66 23.82 -3.20
N ALA A 33 -10.36 22.71 -3.47
CA ALA A 33 -9.77 21.39 -3.41
C ALA A 33 -8.62 21.24 -4.43
N TRP A 34 -8.84 21.66 -5.69
CA TRP A 34 -7.80 21.69 -6.71
C TRP A 34 -6.65 22.63 -6.37
N ALA A 35 -6.94 23.79 -5.80
CA ALA A 35 -5.90 24.74 -5.39
C ALA A 35 -4.98 24.18 -4.30
N LEU A 36 -5.46 23.33 -3.43
CA LEU A 36 -4.62 22.59 -2.48
C LEU A 36 -3.95 21.38 -3.15
N HIS A 37 -4.72 20.52 -3.81
CA HIS A 37 -4.27 19.26 -4.39
C HIS A 37 -3.08 19.44 -5.33
N SER A 38 -3.10 20.48 -6.17
CA SER A 38 -2.01 20.80 -7.11
C SER A 38 -0.71 21.32 -6.47
N ARG A 39 -0.67 21.52 -5.15
CA ARG A 39 0.52 21.99 -4.41
C ARG A 39 1.12 20.94 -3.50
N ILE A 40 0.50 19.78 -3.40
CA ILE A 40 0.98 18.65 -2.58
C ILE A 40 1.52 17.56 -3.50
N LEU A 41 2.48 16.80 -3.03
CA LEU A 41 2.92 15.58 -3.70
C LEU A 41 2.01 14.43 -3.26
N THR A 42 1.19 13.96 -4.18
CA THR A 42 0.29 12.83 -3.96
C THR A 42 0.99 11.53 -4.31
N ILE A 43 1.02 10.58 -3.39
CA ILE A 43 1.65 9.26 -3.58
C ILE A 43 0.63 8.18 -3.25
N ASP A 44 0.35 7.33 -4.22
CA ASP A 44 -0.36 6.07 -4.01
C ASP A 44 0.65 4.97 -3.73
N THR A 45 0.48 4.27 -2.63
CA THR A 45 1.48 3.29 -2.20
C THR A 45 1.30 1.89 -2.77
N HIS A 46 0.23 1.65 -3.56
CA HIS A 46 0.02 0.35 -4.18
C HIS A 46 -0.84 0.45 -5.44
N VAL A 47 -0.19 0.25 -6.59
CA VAL A 47 -0.83 0.20 -7.90
C VAL A 47 -0.29 -1.02 -8.64
N ASP A 48 -1.17 -1.97 -8.93
CA ASP A 48 -0.80 -3.15 -9.71
C ASP A 48 -0.59 -2.82 -11.19
N ILE A 49 0.06 -3.73 -11.87
CA ILE A 49 0.20 -3.68 -13.33
C ILE A 49 -0.41 -4.93 -13.96
N GLY A 50 -1.26 -4.71 -14.96
CA GLY A 50 -1.89 -5.79 -15.69
C GLY A 50 -0.93 -6.54 -16.63
N GLU A 51 -1.39 -7.67 -17.13
CA GLU A 51 -0.68 -8.38 -18.20
C GLU A 51 -0.61 -7.51 -19.46
N GLY A 52 0.52 -7.58 -20.16
CA GLY A 52 0.76 -6.73 -21.34
C GLY A 52 1.07 -5.26 -21.01
N PHE A 53 1.22 -4.89 -19.72
CA PHE A 53 1.58 -3.54 -19.31
C PHE A 53 2.86 -3.04 -20.02
N ALA A 54 2.82 -1.81 -20.47
CA ALA A 54 3.88 -1.16 -21.25
C ALA A 54 4.26 -1.91 -22.54
N THR A 55 3.26 -2.45 -23.21
CA THR A 55 3.34 -3.00 -24.58
C THR A 55 2.27 -2.35 -25.46
N ALA A 56 2.21 -2.72 -26.73
CA ALA A 56 1.17 -2.25 -27.64
C ALA A 56 -0.25 -2.69 -27.22
N GLN A 57 -0.38 -3.71 -26.36
CA GLN A 57 -1.67 -4.19 -25.85
C GLN A 57 -2.22 -3.31 -24.73
N LEU A 58 -1.34 -2.85 -23.85
CA LEU A 58 -1.68 -1.97 -22.73
C LEU A 58 -0.57 -0.91 -22.59
N ASP A 59 -0.70 0.17 -23.36
CA ASP A 59 0.26 1.27 -23.37
C ASP A 59 -0.11 2.34 -22.35
N PRO A 60 0.61 2.44 -21.21
CA PRO A 60 0.29 3.42 -20.17
C PRO A 60 0.51 4.89 -20.59
N GLY A 61 1.09 5.15 -21.74
CA GLY A 61 1.22 6.52 -22.30
C GLY A 61 -0.06 7.07 -22.91
N GLY A 62 -1.06 6.22 -23.17
CA GLY A 62 -2.40 6.58 -23.65
C GLY A 62 -3.48 6.35 -22.61
N PHE A 63 -4.70 6.84 -22.85
CA PHE A 63 -5.86 6.43 -22.06
C PHE A 63 -6.19 4.96 -22.32
N THR A 64 -6.24 4.17 -21.24
CA THR A 64 -6.47 2.73 -21.30
C THR A 64 -7.69 2.33 -20.47
N GLU A 65 -8.06 1.04 -20.49
CA GLU A 65 -9.08 0.47 -19.60
C GLU A 65 -8.55 0.22 -18.17
N ALA A 66 -7.22 0.30 -17.95
CA ALA A 66 -6.63 0.20 -16.62
C ALA A 66 -7.07 1.38 -15.74
N GLN A 67 -7.06 1.19 -14.42
CA GLN A 67 -7.40 2.26 -13.48
C GLN A 67 -6.28 3.31 -13.39
N VAL A 68 -5.02 2.94 -13.75
CA VAL A 68 -3.87 3.85 -13.76
C VAL A 68 -3.15 3.83 -15.10
N ASP A 69 -3.03 5.01 -15.70
CA ASP A 69 -2.16 5.33 -16.83
C ASP A 69 -1.66 6.78 -16.69
N LEU A 70 -0.66 7.17 -17.45
CA LEU A 70 -0.05 8.51 -17.31
C LEU A 70 -1.04 9.65 -17.56
N PRO A 71 -1.93 9.60 -18.57
CA PRO A 71 -3.00 10.60 -18.74
C PRO A 71 -3.96 10.67 -17.55
N LYS A 72 -4.39 9.54 -16.98
CA LYS A 72 -5.29 9.50 -15.83
C LYS A 72 -4.63 10.05 -14.56
N MET A 73 -3.38 9.68 -14.30
CA MET A 73 -2.60 10.24 -13.20
C MET A 73 -2.57 11.78 -13.27
N ARG A 74 -2.29 12.33 -14.48
CA ARG A 74 -2.29 13.79 -14.67
C ARG A 74 -3.66 14.41 -14.52
N ALA A 75 -4.70 13.76 -15.04
CA ALA A 75 -6.07 14.29 -15.00
C ALA A 75 -6.60 14.38 -13.55
N GLY A 76 -6.30 13.39 -12.70
CA GLY A 76 -6.73 13.36 -11.31
C GLY A 76 -5.73 13.96 -10.32
N GLY A 77 -4.53 14.35 -10.78
CA GLY A 77 -3.48 14.91 -9.92
C GLY A 77 -2.83 13.85 -9.02
N LEU A 78 -2.68 12.61 -9.49
CA LEU A 78 -1.85 11.60 -8.85
C LEU A 78 -0.41 11.76 -9.36
N ASP A 79 0.48 12.27 -8.50
CA ASP A 79 1.85 12.62 -8.92
C ASP A 79 2.79 11.42 -8.92
N ALA A 80 2.59 10.49 -7.99
CA ALA A 80 3.47 9.36 -7.77
C ALA A 80 2.68 8.09 -7.44
N ALA A 81 3.21 6.94 -7.86
CA ALA A 81 2.68 5.64 -7.47
C ALA A 81 3.79 4.61 -7.27
N PHE A 82 3.59 3.72 -6.31
CA PHE A 82 4.33 2.48 -6.24
C PHE A 82 3.72 1.50 -7.24
N PHE A 83 4.44 1.21 -8.31
CA PHE A 83 4.09 0.17 -9.26
C PHE A 83 4.62 -1.18 -8.78
N ILE A 84 3.77 -2.19 -8.78
CA ILE A 84 3.98 -3.40 -8.01
C ILE A 84 4.54 -4.53 -8.88
N VAL A 85 5.56 -5.19 -8.35
CA VAL A 85 6.00 -6.50 -8.78
C VAL A 85 5.23 -7.52 -7.95
N TYR A 86 4.10 -7.99 -8.48
CA TYR A 86 3.22 -8.95 -7.81
C TYR A 86 3.41 -10.36 -8.38
N VAL A 87 3.53 -11.35 -7.47
CA VAL A 87 3.48 -12.76 -7.84
C VAL A 87 2.59 -13.53 -6.87
N GLY A 88 1.53 -14.13 -7.40
CA GLY A 88 0.63 -14.97 -6.61
C GLY A 88 1.35 -16.17 -5.99
N GLN A 89 0.88 -16.59 -4.81
CA GLN A 89 1.44 -17.75 -4.10
C GLN A 89 1.25 -19.03 -4.89
N GLY A 90 2.32 -19.78 -5.05
CA GLY A 90 2.38 -21.12 -5.63
C GLY A 90 3.04 -22.13 -4.69
N ALA A 91 3.48 -23.25 -5.24
CA ALA A 91 4.15 -24.32 -4.48
C ALA A 91 5.49 -23.85 -3.89
N LEU A 92 5.76 -24.28 -2.65
CA LEU A 92 7.02 -23.94 -1.94
C LEU A 92 8.13 -24.94 -2.30
N ASP A 93 8.43 -25.04 -3.59
CA ASP A 93 9.48 -25.90 -4.12
C ASP A 93 10.35 -25.18 -5.16
N ALA A 94 11.42 -25.79 -5.59
CA ALA A 94 12.37 -25.20 -6.52
C ALA A 94 11.72 -24.77 -7.86
N GLN A 95 10.72 -25.50 -8.35
CA GLN A 95 10.03 -25.18 -9.60
C GLN A 95 9.10 -23.98 -9.40
N GLY A 96 8.35 -23.94 -8.29
CA GLY A 96 7.47 -22.82 -7.94
C GLY A 96 8.26 -21.54 -7.76
N PHE A 97 9.37 -21.57 -7.03
CA PHE A 97 10.24 -20.41 -6.85
C PHE A 97 10.85 -19.90 -8.16
N GLU A 98 11.27 -20.81 -9.06
CA GLU A 98 11.79 -20.42 -10.37
C GLU A 98 10.74 -19.74 -11.24
N GLN A 99 9.52 -20.27 -11.28
CA GLN A 99 8.40 -19.66 -12.02
C GLN A 99 8.05 -18.28 -11.44
N ALA A 100 8.03 -18.17 -10.10
CA ALA A 100 7.78 -16.90 -9.43
C ALA A 100 8.86 -15.86 -9.73
N ARG A 101 10.14 -16.25 -9.74
CA ARG A 101 11.25 -15.37 -10.07
C ARG A 101 11.15 -14.86 -11.52
N VAL A 102 10.86 -15.75 -12.48
CA VAL A 102 10.66 -15.36 -13.88
C VAL A 102 9.53 -14.33 -14.01
N ARG A 103 8.41 -14.56 -13.31
CA ARG A 103 7.27 -13.63 -13.33
C ARG A 103 7.61 -12.28 -12.72
N ALA A 104 8.34 -12.25 -11.60
CA ALA A 104 8.79 -11.00 -10.96
C ALA A 104 9.71 -10.19 -11.89
N GLU A 105 10.62 -10.85 -12.61
CA GLU A 105 11.48 -10.21 -13.63
C GLU A 105 10.65 -9.60 -14.78
N GLU A 106 9.64 -10.32 -15.27
CA GLU A 106 8.75 -9.82 -16.33
C GLU A 106 8.05 -8.52 -15.89
N MET A 107 7.49 -8.48 -14.67
CA MET A 107 6.81 -7.30 -14.13
C MET A 107 7.77 -6.14 -13.90
N TYR A 108 8.93 -6.40 -13.30
CA TYR A 108 9.97 -5.38 -13.18
C TYR A 108 10.34 -4.78 -14.53
N HIS A 109 10.56 -5.62 -15.53
CA HIS A 109 10.88 -5.14 -16.88
C HIS A 109 9.73 -4.39 -17.53
N ALA A 110 8.47 -4.72 -17.23
CA ALA A 110 7.31 -3.98 -17.71
C ALA A 110 7.28 -2.54 -17.15
N ILE A 111 7.50 -2.37 -15.83
CA ILE A 111 7.61 -1.06 -15.21
C ILE A 111 8.78 -0.26 -15.80
N LYS A 112 9.93 -0.90 -16.00
CA LYS A 112 11.10 -0.27 -16.64
C LYS A 112 10.84 0.13 -18.08
N ARG A 113 10.04 -0.63 -18.84
CA ARG A 113 9.65 -0.25 -20.21
C ARG A 113 8.83 1.03 -20.21
N MET A 114 7.83 1.16 -19.31
CA MET A 114 7.04 2.40 -19.18
C MET A 114 7.95 3.61 -18.96
N VAL A 115 8.83 3.56 -17.97
CA VAL A 115 9.72 4.68 -17.64
C VAL A 115 10.65 5.02 -18.81
N ARG A 116 11.15 4.02 -19.54
CA ARG A 116 12.01 4.22 -20.71
C ARG A 116 11.27 4.75 -21.94
N ALA A 117 10.01 4.35 -22.11
CA ALA A 117 9.19 4.81 -23.24
C ALA A 117 8.75 6.27 -23.06
N TYR A 118 8.55 6.72 -21.81
CA TYR A 118 8.02 8.05 -21.49
C TYR A 118 8.93 8.87 -20.57
N PRO A 119 10.25 9.03 -20.85
CA PRO A 119 11.20 9.65 -19.94
C PRO A 119 10.93 11.14 -19.67
N ALA A 120 10.18 11.80 -20.55
CA ALA A 120 9.74 13.19 -20.37
C ALA A 120 8.49 13.31 -19.48
N GLN A 121 7.78 12.21 -19.22
CA GLN A 121 6.53 12.21 -18.47
C GLN A 121 6.65 11.58 -17.09
N ILE A 122 7.48 10.55 -16.92
CA ILE A 122 7.62 9.79 -15.68
C ILE A 122 9.09 9.43 -15.43
N GLY A 123 9.50 9.42 -14.17
CA GLY A 123 10.83 8.97 -13.74
C GLY A 123 10.73 7.92 -12.64
N LEU A 124 11.70 6.99 -12.61
CA LEU A 124 11.80 6.01 -11.51
C LEU A 124 12.63 6.62 -10.38
N ALA A 125 12.03 6.76 -9.21
CA ALA A 125 12.70 7.17 -7.97
C ALA A 125 13.22 5.96 -7.20
N ARG A 126 14.43 6.12 -6.63
CA ARG A 126 15.12 5.12 -5.80
C ARG A 126 15.35 5.62 -4.38
N SER A 127 14.87 6.84 -4.09
CA SER A 127 14.91 7.45 -2.77
C SER A 127 13.77 8.46 -2.62
N ALA A 128 13.51 8.86 -1.40
CA ALA A 128 12.54 9.92 -1.12
C ALA A 128 12.94 11.24 -1.81
N ASP A 129 14.22 11.57 -1.78
CA ASP A 129 14.73 12.81 -2.39
C ASP A 129 14.68 12.77 -3.93
N GLU A 130 14.94 11.60 -4.56
CA GLU A 130 14.72 11.43 -6.01
C GLU A 130 13.25 11.58 -6.39
N ALA A 131 12.31 11.08 -5.57
CA ALA A 131 10.90 11.25 -5.81
C ALA A 131 10.49 12.73 -5.83
N GLU A 132 10.93 13.51 -4.85
CA GLU A 132 10.70 14.95 -4.80
C GLU A 132 11.36 15.71 -5.96
N GLN A 133 12.58 15.34 -6.34
CA GLN A 133 13.29 15.95 -7.47
C GLN A 133 12.61 15.68 -8.82
N ILE A 134 12.13 14.45 -9.05
CA ILE A 134 11.41 14.09 -10.26
C ILE A 134 10.09 14.86 -10.31
N HIS A 135 9.32 14.89 -9.21
CA HIS A 135 8.08 15.67 -9.11
C HIS A 135 8.33 17.17 -9.36
N ALA A 136 9.34 17.75 -8.72
CA ALA A 136 9.72 19.18 -8.91
C ALA A 136 10.09 19.49 -10.37
N SER A 137 10.50 18.50 -11.18
CA SER A 137 10.73 18.66 -12.62
C SER A 137 9.45 18.64 -13.47
N GLY A 138 8.26 18.49 -12.87
CA GLY A 138 6.96 18.38 -13.54
C GLY A 138 6.67 17.00 -14.11
N ARG A 139 7.44 15.98 -13.74
CA ARG A 139 7.21 14.59 -14.15
C ARG A 139 6.49 13.82 -13.06
N LEU A 140 5.74 12.80 -13.48
CA LEU A 140 5.22 11.77 -12.61
C LEU A 140 6.34 10.91 -12.03
N VAL A 141 6.08 10.28 -10.92
CA VAL A 141 7.07 9.46 -10.19
C VAL A 141 6.60 8.01 -10.14
N ALA A 142 7.44 7.10 -10.62
CA ALA A 142 7.31 5.69 -10.34
C ALA A 142 8.22 5.32 -9.16
N LEU A 143 7.69 4.57 -8.23
CA LEU A 143 8.41 3.86 -7.18
C LEU A 143 8.18 2.36 -7.39
N LEU A 144 9.03 1.51 -6.84
CA LEU A 144 8.88 0.05 -6.96
C LEU A 144 8.55 -0.56 -5.60
N GLY A 145 7.47 -1.35 -5.56
CA GLY A 145 7.14 -2.27 -4.50
C GLY A 145 7.16 -3.72 -5.00
N MET A 146 7.39 -4.67 -4.11
CA MET A 146 7.17 -6.10 -4.37
C MET A 146 6.10 -6.58 -3.42
N GLU A 147 5.02 -7.12 -3.98
CA GLU A 147 3.97 -7.76 -3.23
C GLU A 147 4.15 -9.28 -3.28
N ASN A 148 4.20 -9.90 -2.08
CA ASN A 148 4.61 -11.26 -1.83
C ASN A 148 6.13 -11.49 -2.01
N GLY A 149 6.81 -11.81 -0.93
CA GLY A 149 8.24 -12.19 -0.96
C GLY A 149 8.52 -13.54 -1.64
N TYR A 150 7.48 -14.29 -2.01
CA TYR A 150 7.58 -15.62 -2.63
C TYR A 150 8.60 -15.73 -3.76
N PRO A 151 8.76 -14.75 -4.69
CA PRO A 151 9.77 -14.80 -5.75
C PRO A 151 11.22 -14.79 -5.28
N LEU A 152 11.49 -14.39 -4.04
CA LEU A 152 12.84 -14.39 -3.48
C LEU A 152 13.36 -15.82 -3.22
N GLY A 153 12.45 -16.83 -3.22
CA GLY A 153 12.83 -18.23 -3.06
C GLY A 153 13.25 -18.58 -1.63
N ALA A 154 14.21 -19.51 -1.52
CA ALA A 154 14.62 -20.10 -0.25
C ALA A 154 15.82 -19.40 0.43
N ASN A 155 16.15 -18.17 0.05
CA ASN A 155 17.22 -17.35 0.63
C ASN A 155 16.95 -15.85 0.45
N THR A 156 17.85 -15.00 0.91
CA THR A 156 17.76 -13.54 0.81
C THR A 156 18.85 -12.93 -0.09
N ASP A 157 19.53 -13.75 -0.88
CA ASP A 157 20.73 -13.36 -1.66
C ASP A 157 20.44 -12.31 -2.75
N ASP A 158 19.20 -12.27 -3.25
CA ASP A 158 18.78 -11.33 -4.30
C ASP A 158 18.38 -9.93 -3.75
N ILE A 159 18.31 -9.72 -2.43
CA ILE A 159 17.91 -8.45 -1.84
C ILE A 159 18.83 -7.29 -2.25
N PRO A 160 20.18 -7.42 -2.26
CA PRO A 160 21.05 -6.35 -2.74
C PRO A 160 20.76 -5.93 -4.19
N MET A 161 20.55 -6.91 -5.07
CA MET A 161 20.20 -6.66 -6.48
C MET A 161 18.87 -5.90 -6.61
N TRP A 162 17.83 -6.30 -5.86
CA TRP A 162 16.54 -5.63 -5.88
C TRP A 162 16.63 -4.20 -5.31
N ALA A 163 17.44 -3.98 -4.26
CA ALA A 163 17.73 -2.64 -3.73
C ALA A 163 18.37 -1.72 -4.79
N GLU A 164 19.37 -2.21 -5.54
CA GLU A 164 20.01 -1.49 -6.65
C GLU A 164 19.05 -1.20 -7.81
N ARG A 165 18.09 -2.10 -8.07
CA ARG A 165 17.03 -1.91 -9.06
C ARG A 165 16.05 -0.81 -8.69
N GLY A 166 16.01 -0.41 -7.42
CA GLY A 166 15.13 0.63 -6.90
C GLY A 166 13.92 0.12 -6.14
N LEU A 167 13.90 -1.16 -5.74
CA LEU A 167 12.84 -1.70 -4.88
C LEU A 167 12.86 -1.00 -3.52
N ARG A 168 11.70 -0.53 -3.04
CA ARG A 168 11.61 0.26 -1.81
C ARG A 168 10.76 -0.37 -0.73
N TYR A 169 9.94 -1.36 -1.05
CA TYR A 169 9.33 -2.25 -0.06
C TYR A 169 9.18 -3.69 -0.57
N VAL A 170 9.10 -4.63 0.36
CA VAL A 170 8.77 -6.04 0.10
C VAL A 170 7.69 -6.48 1.08
N GLY A 171 6.54 -6.91 0.55
CA GLY A 171 5.51 -7.62 1.29
C GLY A 171 5.96 -9.03 1.63
N LEU A 172 5.90 -9.38 2.92
CA LEU A 172 6.38 -10.70 3.36
C LEU A 172 5.55 -11.83 2.76
N THR A 173 4.23 -11.67 2.71
CA THR A 173 3.26 -12.64 2.18
C THR A 173 2.20 -11.95 1.32
N HIS A 174 1.40 -12.75 0.59
CA HIS A 174 0.12 -12.37 0.00
C HIS A 174 -0.97 -13.34 0.50
N PHE A 175 -1.94 -13.76 -0.31
CA PHE A 175 -2.85 -14.84 0.04
C PHE A 175 -2.12 -16.19 0.00
N GLY A 176 -2.12 -16.89 1.13
CA GLY A 176 -1.38 -18.11 1.40
C GLY A 176 -0.13 -17.88 2.23
N HIS A 177 0.16 -18.83 3.13
CA HIS A 177 1.43 -18.88 3.85
C HIS A 177 2.56 -19.11 2.88
N ASN A 178 3.73 -18.58 3.18
CA ASN A 178 4.90 -18.81 2.35
C ASN A 178 6.14 -19.16 3.18
N GLN A 179 7.29 -19.24 2.53
CA GLN A 179 8.55 -19.57 3.18
C GLN A 179 9.01 -18.56 4.24
N PHE A 180 8.41 -17.36 4.31
CA PHE A 180 8.78 -16.31 5.25
C PHE A 180 7.85 -16.20 6.45
N GLY A 181 6.57 -16.59 6.31
CA GLY A 181 5.62 -16.49 7.42
C GLY A 181 4.18 -16.74 7.03
N GLY A 182 3.28 -16.43 7.96
CA GLY A 182 1.85 -16.59 7.80
C GLY A 182 1.19 -15.41 7.10
N SER A 183 0.16 -15.71 6.32
CA SER A 183 -0.73 -14.76 5.66
C SER A 183 -2.00 -14.54 6.50
N SER A 184 -2.60 -13.35 6.40
CA SER A 184 -3.93 -13.06 6.94
C SER A 184 -5.05 -13.85 6.26
N ASN A 185 -4.78 -14.40 5.07
CA ASN A 185 -5.70 -15.22 4.29
C ASN A 185 -4.99 -16.52 3.86
N PRO A 186 -5.03 -17.57 4.71
CA PRO A 186 -4.44 -18.86 4.38
C PRO A 186 -5.12 -19.48 3.15
N ARG A 187 -4.39 -20.34 2.45
CA ARG A 187 -4.80 -21.07 1.24
C ARG A 187 -4.83 -22.58 1.52
N PRO A 188 -5.96 -23.15 2.01
CA PRO A 188 -6.08 -24.58 2.27
C PRO A 188 -5.83 -25.43 1.02
N ASP A 189 -6.10 -24.91 -0.17
CA ASP A 189 -5.79 -25.56 -1.44
C ASP A 189 -4.27 -25.67 -1.75
N LEU A 190 -3.44 -24.89 -1.05
CA LEU A 190 -1.98 -25.00 -1.04
C LEU A 190 -1.43 -25.77 0.17
N GLY A 191 -2.32 -26.25 1.06
CA GLY A 191 -1.96 -27.00 2.25
C GLY A 191 -1.79 -26.15 3.51
N ASP A 192 -2.18 -24.89 3.48
CA ASP A 192 -2.08 -24.02 4.64
C ASP A 192 -3.04 -24.45 5.77
N SER A 193 -2.58 -24.29 7.01
CA SER A 193 -3.45 -24.29 8.18
C SER A 193 -4.18 -22.98 8.32
N ASP A 194 -5.30 -22.97 9.06
CA ASP A 194 -6.02 -21.74 9.37
C ASP A 194 -5.27 -20.84 10.37
N GLU A 195 -4.27 -21.38 11.07
CA GLU A 195 -3.49 -20.65 12.07
C GLU A 195 -2.27 -19.97 11.42
N ASP A 196 -2.06 -18.71 11.73
CA ASP A 196 -0.83 -17.98 11.40
C ASP A 196 0.36 -18.57 12.18
N PRO A 197 1.34 -19.20 11.49
CA PRO A 197 2.48 -19.87 12.14
C PRO A 197 3.48 -18.88 12.78
N GLY A 198 3.38 -17.59 12.51
CA GLY A 198 4.40 -16.60 12.81
C GLY A 198 5.51 -16.56 11.74
N LEU A 199 6.55 -15.76 11.97
CA LEU A 199 7.70 -15.71 11.08
C LEU A 199 8.50 -17.01 11.15
N THR A 200 8.91 -17.51 9.98
CA THR A 200 9.93 -18.56 9.91
C THR A 200 11.33 -18.00 10.23
N ASP A 201 12.34 -18.85 10.38
CA ASP A 201 13.72 -18.38 10.52
C ASP A 201 14.17 -17.59 9.28
N LEU A 202 13.77 -18.04 8.08
CA LEU A 202 14.03 -17.33 6.83
C LEU A 202 13.28 -15.98 6.77
N GLY A 203 12.07 -15.91 7.31
CA GLY A 203 11.33 -14.64 7.44
C GLY A 203 12.04 -13.64 8.33
N ARG A 204 12.63 -14.12 9.44
CA ARG A 204 13.46 -13.28 10.32
C ARG A 204 14.75 -12.80 9.64
N GLU A 205 15.35 -13.64 8.79
CA GLU A 205 16.50 -13.26 7.96
C GLU A 205 16.08 -12.19 6.92
N LEU A 206 14.93 -12.37 6.27
CA LEU A 206 14.41 -11.41 5.30
C LEU A 206 14.18 -10.03 5.93
N VAL A 207 13.54 -9.95 7.09
CA VAL A 207 13.33 -8.67 7.80
C VAL A 207 14.68 -7.95 8.04
N ARG A 208 15.71 -8.67 8.49
CA ARG A 208 17.05 -8.09 8.71
C ARG A 208 17.70 -7.64 7.39
N ALA A 209 17.65 -8.47 6.35
CA ALA A 209 18.21 -8.14 5.04
C ALA A 209 17.54 -6.90 4.42
N LEU A 210 16.21 -6.79 4.52
CA LEU A 210 15.49 -5.60 4.06
C LEU A 210 15.95 -4.34 4.79
N ASN A 211 16.07 -4.40 6.13
CA ASN A 211 16.58 -3.29 6.93
C ASN A 211 18.03 -2.91 6.55
N ASP A 212 18.91 -3.89 6.27
CA ASP A 212 20.30 -3.65 5.93
C ASP A 212 20.44 -2.97 4.56
N HIS A 213 19.46 -3.12 3.68
CA HIS A 213 19.45 -2.54 2.33
C HIS A 213 18.47 -1.36 2.14
N ALA A 214 17.93 -0.80 3.22
CA ALA A 214 16.96 0.31 3.18
C ALA A 214 15.73 0.01 2.31
N ILE A 215 15.22 -1.21 2.40
CA ILE A 215 13.96 -1.64 1.84
C ILE A 215 12.96 -1.77 2.99
N LEU A 216 11.80 -1.12 2.88
CA LEU A 216 10.74 -1.20 3.89
C LEU A 216 10.20 -2.64 3.99
N VAL A 217 10.03 -3.11 5.21
CA VAL A 217 9.27 -4.32 5.49
C VAL A 217 7.80 -3.97 5.35
N ASP A 218 7.13 -4.50 4.34
CA ASP A 218 5.69 -4.32 4.17
C ASP A 218 4.94 -5.46 4.86
N VAL A 219 4.02 -5.06 5.73
CA VAL A 219 3.24 -5.98 6.57
C VAL A 219 1.78 -6.12 6.12
N SER A 220 1.40 -5.56 4.97
CA SER A 220 0.12 -5.85 4.32
C SER A 220 0.04 -7.32 3.94
N HIS A 221 -1.14 -7.94 4.02
CA HIS A 221 -1.39 -9.38 3.84
C HIS A 221 -0.78 -10.31 4.89
N VAL A 222 0.08 -9.82 5.76
CA VAL A 222 0.77 -10.66 6.74
C VAL A 222 -0.21 -11.05 7.86
N GLY A 223 -0.18 -12.30 8.27
CA GLY A 223 -0.95 -12.80 9.41
C GLY A 223 -0.61 -12.02 10.68
N ARG A 224 -1.58 -11.93 11.59
CA ARG A 224 -1.45 -11.09 12.79
C ARG A 224 -0.19 -11.38 13.61
N ARG A 225 0.10 -12.66 13.86
CA ARG A 225 1.27 -13.07 14.64
C ARG A 225 2.56 -12.78 13.88
N SER A 226 2.63 -13.17 12.60
CA SER A 226 3.78 -12.92 11.74
C SER A 226 4.07 -11.43 11.62
N MET A 227 3.02 -10.60 11.52
CA MET A 227 3.15 -9.15 11.46
C MET A 227 3.74 -8.57 12.75
N LEU A 228 3.19 -8.92 13.92
CA LEU A 228 3.68 -8.39 15.19
C LEU A 228 5.15 -8.81 15.43
N GLU A 229 5.51 -10.07 15.11
CA GLU A 229 6.89 -10.53 15.16
C GLU A 229 7.81 -9.76 14.17
N ALA A 230 7.32 -9.41 12.97
CA ALA A 230 8.09 -8.63 11.98
C ALA A 230 8.32 -7.19 12.46
N VAL A 231 7.29 -6.54 13.00
CA VAL A 231 7.36 -5.18 13.55
C VAL A 231 8.32 -5.11 14.73
N GLU A 232 8.24 -6.08 15.67
CA GLU A 232 9.15 -6.16 16.81
C GLU A 232 10.61 -6.37 16.38
N LEU A 233 10.83 -7.19 15.35
CA LEU A 233 12.17 -7.50 14.85
C LEU A 233 12.78 -6.37 14.03
N SER A 234 11.94 -5.60 13.32
CA SER A 234 12.40 -4.53 12.44
C SER A 234 13.01 -3.39 13.24
N ARG A 235 14.30 -3.12 13.01
CA ARG A 235 15.00 -1.97 13.61
C ARG A 235 14.70 -0.64 12.94
N LEU A 236 14.01 -0.67 11.79
CA LEU A 236 13.61 0.48 10.99
C LEU A 236 12.08 0.54 10.86
N PRO A 237 11.52 1.71 10.58
CA PRO A 237 10.09 1.85 10.36
C PRO A 237 9.55 0.89 9.30
N VAL A 238 8.42 0.24 9.59
CA VAL A 238 7.71 -0.63 8.65
C VAL A 238 6.63 0.13 7.89
N ILE A 239 6.09 -0.48 6.85
CA ILE A 239 4.91 -0.01 6.13
C ILE A 239 3.83 -1.11 6.12
N ALA A 240 2.57 -0.73 6.30
CA ALA A 240 1.45 -1.49 5.73
C ALA A 240 1.03 -0.76 4.46
N SER A 241 1.46 -1.26 3.30
CA SER A 241 1.35 -0.55 2.02
C SER A 241 -0.08 -0.36 1.54
N HIS A 242 -1.01 -1.28 1.93
CA HIS A 242 -2.42 -1.25 1.55
C HIS A 242 -3.26 -2.14 2.48
N SER A 243 -3.69 -1.60 3.61
CA SER A 243 -4.56 -2.26 4.59
C SER A 243 -5.56 -1.25 5.14
N SER A 244 -6.70 -1.72 5.67
CA SER A 244 -7.69 -0.83 6.29
C SER A 244 -7.80 -1.11 7.79
N ALA A 245 -8.73 -0.45 8.51
CA ALA A 245 -8.88 -0.57 9.95
C ALA A 245 -9.99 -1.56 10.32
N MET A 246 -9.66 -2.59 11.09
CA MET A 246 -10.61 -3.61 11.55
C MET A 246 -11.69 -3.03 12.48
N GLY A 247 -11.37 -1.98 13.24
CA GLY A 247 -12.33 -1.29 14.09
C GLY A 247 -13.44 -0.57 13.32
N VAL A 248 -13.29 -0.34 12.02
CA VAL A 248 -14.34 0.21 11.13
C VAL A 248 -15.10 -0.90 10.41
N HIS A 249 -14.38 -1.90 9.92
CA HIS A 249 -14.97 -3.06 9.24
C HIS A 249 -14.16 -4.32 9.51
N GLU A 250 -14.80 -5.34 10.09
CA GLU A 250 -14.16 -6.61 10.40
C GLU A 250 -13.84 -7.38 9.11
N ASN A 251 -12.56 -7.52 8.84
CA ASN A 251 -12.03 -8.24 7.68
C ASN A 251 -10.62 -8.73 8.03
N PRO A 252 -10.23 -9.99 7.70
CA PRO A 252 -8.89 -10.51 7.99
C PRO A 252 -7.74 -9.70 7.37
N ARG A 253 -8.01 -8.93 6.30
CA ARG A 253 -7.06 -8.05 5.64
C ARG A 253 -6.84 -6.71 6.35
N ASN A 254 -7.74 -6.36 7.27
CA ASN A 254 -7.68 -5.12 8.03
C ASN A 254 -6.83 -5.29 9.30
N LEU A 255 -6.21 -4.20 9.71
CA LEU A 255 -5.37 -4.14 10.89
C LEU A 255 -6.22 -3.88 12.13
N ASP A 256 -6.02 -4.67 13.18
CA ASP A 256 -6.61 -4.40 14.48
C ASP A 256 -5.86 -3.27 15.22
N ASP A 257 -6.42 -2.85 16.36
CA ASP A 257 -5.87 -1.74 17.15
C ASP A 257 -4.44 -2.01 17.67
N GLU A 258 -4.12 -3.26 17.99
CA GLU A 258 -2.78 -3.62 18.46
C GLU A 258 -1.77 -3.55 17.31
N GLN A 259 -2.15 -4.04 16.13
CA GLN A 259 -1.34 -3.97 14.91
C GLN A 259 -1.09 -2.51 14.50
N LEU A 260 -2.12 -1.66 14.49
CA LEU A 260 -1.98 -0.23 14.20
C LEU A 260 -1.06 0.46 15.21
N LYS A 261 -1.23 0.18 16.50
CA LYS A 261 -0.37 0.73 17.55
C LYS A 261 1.08 0.24 17.43
N ALA A 262 1.28 -1.04 17.07
CA ALA A 262 2.61 -1.58 16.83
C ALA A 262 3.34 -0.86 15.67
N ILE A 263 2.63 -0.56 14.56
CA ILE A 263 3.18 0.25 13.46
C ILE A 263 3.59 1.63 13.98
N ARG A 264 2.72 2.32 14.72
CA ARG A 264 3.04 3.63 15.31
C ARG A 264 4.28 3.56 16.20
N ASP A 265 4.33 2.60 17.13
CA ASP A 265 5.40 2.49 18.13
C ASP A 265 6.75 2.14 17.48
N ASN A 266 6.73 1.47 16.32
CA ASN A 266 7.90 1.24 15.47
C ASN A 266 8.31 2.49 14.65
N GLY A 267 7.50 3.56 14.61
CA GLY A 267 7.71 4.74 13.76
C GLY A 267 7.23 4.57 12.31
N GLY A 268 6.54 3.48 12.01
CA GLY A 268 6.04 3.11 10.69
C GLY A 268 4.83 3.91 10.22
N VAL A 269 4.22 3.44 9.13
CA VAL A 269 3.03 4.04 8.53
C VAL A 269 2.07 2.98 8.01
N ALA A 270 0.77 3.17 8.27
CA ALA A 270 -0.33 2.35 7.74
C ALA A 270 -1.06 3.12 6.64
N GLN A 271 -1.00 2.62 5.41
CA GLN A 271 -1.71 3.19 4.27
C GLN A 271 -3.10 2.56 4.20
N MET A 272 -4.13 3.39 4.46
CA MET A 272 -5.52 2.94 4.34
C MET A 272 -5.84 2.69 2.88
N VAL A 273 -6.46 1.54 2.59
CA VAL A 273 -6.70 1.10 1.21
C VAL A 273 -8.16 1.22 0.81
N ALA A 274 -8.40 1.77 -0.37
CA ALA A 274 -9.72 1.93 -0.96
C ALA A 274 -10.21 0.64 -1.66
N PHE A 275 -10.13 -0.50 -0.96
CA PHE A 275 -10.61 -1.78 -1.49
C PHE A 275 -12.00 -2.10 -0.93
N ARG A 276 -13.01 -2.19 -1.80
CA ARG A 276 -14.43 -2.26 -1.40
C ARG A 276 -14.73 -3.22 -0.25
N SER A 277 -14.30 -4.47 -0.35
CA SER A 277 -14.60 -5.48 0.67
C SER A 277 -13.78 -5.34 1.96
N TYR A 278 -12.75 -4.48 1.97
CA TYR A 278 -11.99 -4.15 3.18
C TYR A 278 -12.55 -2.90 3.85
N VAL A 279 -13.20 -2.03 3.05
CA VAL A 279 -13.81 -0.79 3.54
C VAL A 279 -15.19 -1.04 4.15
N ALA A 280 -16.01 -1.91 3.57
CA ALA A 280 -17.34 -2.22 4.09
C ALA A 280 -17.86 -3.55 3.57
N GLU A 281 -18.94 -4.03 4.20
CA GLU A 281 -19.70 -5.16 3.69
C GLU A 281 -20.28 -4.82 2.31
N LEU A 282 -20.06 -5.71 1.35
CA LEU A 282 -20.60 -5.55 0.01
C LEU A 282 -22.11 -5.77 0.03
N TYR A 283 -22.84 -5.01 -0.79
CA TYR A 283 -24.26 -5.25 -0.98
C TYR A 283 -24.51 -6.73 -1.33
N PRO A 284 -25.42 -7.45 -0.67
CA PRO A 284 -25.54 -8.92 -0.78
C PRO A 284 -25.68 -9.43 -2.22
N ALA A 285 -26.37 -8.70 -3.09
CA ALA A 285 -26.50 -9.08 -4.50
C ALA A 285 -25.17 -8.91 -5.27
N VAL A 286 -24.33 -7.93 -4.88
CA VAL A 286 -22.99 -7.75 -5.47
C VAL A 286 -22.07 -8.87 -5.00
N ALA A 287 -22.05 -9.19 -3.72
CA ALA A 287 -21.23 -10.29 -3.17
C ALA A 287 -21.60 -11.63 -3.83
N ALA A 288 -22.90 -11.96 -3.90
CA ALA A 288 -23.37 -13.19 -4.54
C ALA A 288 -23.09 -13.22 -6.06
N GLY A 289 -23.26 -12.09 -6.73
CA GLY A 289 -22.97 -11.96 -8.15
C GLY A 289 -21.46 -12.08 -8.44
N GLN A 290 -20.61 -11.44 -7.65
CA GLN A 290 -19.16 -11.56 -7.76
C GLN A 290 -18.67 -13.00 -7.58
N ALA A 291 -19.23 -13.74 -6.60
CA ALA A 291 -18.91 -15.15 -6.42
C ALA A 291 -19.23 -15.98 -7.68
N LYS A 292 -20.39 -15.76 -8.30
CA LYS A 292 -20.77 -16.43 -9.56
C LYS A 292 -19.88 -16.05 -10.73
N LEU A 293 -19.48 -14.79 -10.84
CA LEU A 293 -18.56 -14.36 -11.88
C LEU A 293 -17.18 -14.98 -11.69
N ARG A 294 -16.69 -15.10 -10.45
CA ARG A 294 -15.45 -15.83 -10.14
C ARG A 294 -15.52 -17.30 -10.53
N GLU A 295 -16.60 -17.99 -10.17
CA GLU A 295 -16.81 -19.39 -10.56
C GLU A 295 -16.82 -19.55 -12.10
N ARG A 296 -17.41 -18.60 -12.82
CA ARG A 296 -17.54 -18.64 -14.29
C ARG A 296 -16.23 -18.35 -15.02
N TYR A 297 -15.56 -17.29 -14.63
CA TYR A 297 -14.41 -16.75 -15.37
C TYR A 297 -13.07 -17.07 -14.73
N LEU A 298 -13.03 -17.31 -13.43
CA LEU A 298 -11.82 -17.48 -12.66
C LEU A 298 -11.80 -18.77 -11.82
N PRO A 299 -12.23 -19.95 -12.38
CA PRO A 299 -12.37 -21.17 -11.58
C PRO A 299 -11.04 -21.67 -10.98
N GLY A 300 -9.91 -21.33 -11.62
CA GLY A 300 -8.54 -21.59 -11.12
C GLY A 300 -7.88 -20.37 -10.46
N GLY A 301 -8.65 -19.32 -10.18
CA GLY A 301 -8.13 -18.05 -9.71
C GLY A 301 -7.58 -17.15 -10.83
N TRP A 302 -7.25 -15.92 -10.46
CA TRP A 302 -6.83 -14.89 -11.42
C TRP A 302 -5.62 -15.30 -12.27
N ALA A 303 -4.60 -15.89 -11.65
CA ALA A 303 -3.36 -16.24 -12.33
C ALA A 303 -3.52 -17.31 -13.43
N GLN A 304 -4.54 -18.16 -13.34
CA GLN A 304 -4.80 -19.25 -14.30
C GLN A 304 -5.82 -18.88 -15.38
N ALA A 305 -6.53 -17.75 -15.21
CA ALA A 305 -7.54 -17.29 -16.16
C ALA A 305 -6.90 -16.73 -17.44
N SER A 306 -7.58 -16.89 -18.58
CA SER A 306 -7.18 -16.25 -19.82
C SER A 306 -7.39 -14.73 -19.75
N ASN A 307 -6.75 -13.97 -20.63
CA ASN A 307 -6.95 -12.52 -20.72
C ASN A 307 -8.40 -12.15 -21.05
N GLU A 308 -9.06 -12.95 -21.89
CA GLU A 308 -10.46 -12.78 -22.25
C GLU A 308 -11.36 -12.97 -21.03
N ASP A 309 -11.17 -14.05 -20.26
CA ASP A 309 -11.93 -14.31 -19.04
C ASP A 309 -11.73 -13.22 -17.98
N ARG A 310 -10.52 -12.72 -17.82
CA ARG A 310 -10.23 -11.60 -16.90
C ARG A 310 -10.96 -10.34 -17.33
N ALA A 311 -10.91 -10.00 -18.62
CA ALA A 311 -11.59 -8.82 -19.14
C ALA A 311 -13.11 -8.93 -18.98
N ASP A 312 -13.69 -10.09 -19.29
CA ASP A 312 -15.11 -10.35 -19.12
C ASP A 312 -15.54 -10.28 -17.65
N TYR A 313 -14.73 -10.85 -16.73
CA TYR A 313 -14.96 -10.75 -15.31
C TYR A 313 -15.01 -9.29 -14.83
N VAL A 314 -14.02 -8.48 -15.20
CA VAL A 314 -13.93 -7.07 -14.80
C VAL A 314 -15.12 -6.29 -15.35
N ARG A 315 -15.46 -6.47 -16.65
CA ARG A 315 -16.59 -5.81 -17.29
C ARG A 315 -17.91 -6.15 -16.60
N GLU A 316 -18.21 -7.43 -16.43
CA GLU A 316 -19.49 -7.86 -15.83
C GLU A 316 -19.59 -7.51 -14.36
N LEU A 317 -18.48 -7.55 -13.60
CA LEU A 317 -18.45 -7.08 -12.23
C LEU A 317 -18.70 -5.56 -12.14
N GLY A 318 -18.14 -4.79 -13.03
CA GLY A 318 -18.41 -3.34 -13.13
C GLY A 318 -19.88 -3.05 -13.42
N GLU A 319 -20.50 -3.81 -14.34
CA GLU A 319 -21.95 -3.69 -14.63
C GLU A 319 -22.81 -4.08 -13.42
N LEU A 320 -22.43 -5.13 -12.69
CA LEU A 320 -23.13 -5.56 -11.49
C LEU A 320 -23.08 -4.47 -10.40
N ARG A 321 -21.91 -3.91 -10.14
CA ARG A 321 -21.69 -2.84 -9.15
C ARG A 321 -22.57 -1.61 -9.45
N ARG A 322 -22.66 -1.19 -10.70
CA ARG A 322 -23.49 -0.03 -11.10
C ARG A 322 -25.00 -0.19 -10.83
N ARG A 323 -25.49 -1.39 -10.54
CA ARG A 323 -26.93 -1.66 -10.29
C ARG A 323 -27.32 -1.55 -8.83
N TYR A 324 -26.38 -1.48 -7.91
CA TYR A 324 -26.60 -1.54 -6.48
C TYR A 324 -25.82 -0.43 -5.77
N PRO A 325 -26.25 -0.05 -4.53
CA PRO A 325 -25.43 0.82 -3.71
C PRO A 325 -24.02 0.27 -3.54
N ASP A 326 -23.03 1.10 -3.79
CA ASP A 326 -21.62 0.73 -3.73
C ASP A 326 -20.96 1.30 -2.46
N VAL A 327 -19.79 0.80 -2.15
CA VAL A 327 -18.91 1.34 -1.10
C VAL A 327 -18.35 2.68 -1.59
N THR A 328 -18.54 3.72 -0.79
CA THR A 328 -18.23 5.10 -1.17
C THR A 328 -16.87 5.56 -0.67
N LEU A 329 -16.34 6.60 -1.31
CA LEU A 329 -15.17 7.34 -0.84
C LEU A 329 -15.33 7.85 0.61
N ALA A 330 -16.50 8.34 0.98
CA ALA A 330 -16.74 8.78 2.35
C ALA A 330 -16.53 7.63 3.35
N ARG A 331 -16.98 6.41 3.02
CA ARG A 331 -16.78 5.22 3.86
C ARG A 331 -15.30 4.82 3.94
N PHE A 332 -14.55 4.98 2.86
CA PHE A 332 -13.10 4.79 2.87
C PHE A 332 -12.40 5.78 3.81
N VAL A 333 -12.78 7.06 3.76
CA VAL A 333 -12.18 8.07 4.65
C VAL A 333 -12.54 7.85 6.12
N ASP A 334 -13.63 7.12 6.46
CA ASP A 334 -13.89 6.69 7.85
C ASP A 334 -12.74 5.82 8.42
N HIS A 335 -12.08 5.01 7.58
CA HIS A 335 -10.90 4.24 7.99
C HIS A 335 -9.69 5.14 8.26
N ILE A 336 -9.53 6.21 7.46
CA ILE A 336 -8.48 7.22 7.70
C ILE A 336 -8.74 7.92 9.03
N ASP A 337 -9.99 8.39 9.25
CA ASP A 337 -10.37 9.05 10.51
C ASP A 337 -10.08 8.16 11.71
N TYR A 338 -10.52 6.90 11.65
CA TYR A 338 -10.30 5.93 12.73
C TYR A 338 -8.80 5.72 13.01
N ALA A 339 -8.01 5.49 11.97
CA ALA A 339 -6.57 5.26 12.13
C ALA A 339 -5.87 6.52 12.68
N VAL A 340 -6.20 7.71 12.17
CA VAL A 340 -5.64 8.99 12.65
C VAL A 340 -5.99 9.21 14.13
N ASP A 341 -7.23 8.94 14.52
CA ASP A 341 -7.67 9.10 15.92
C ASP A 341 -6.98 8.09 16.85
N LEU A 342 -6.63 6.90 16.35
CA LEU A 342 -6.01 5.85 17.14
C LEU A 342 -4.48 5.97 17.25
N ILE A 343 -3.79 6.27 16.14
CA ILE A 343 -2.32 6.21 16.05
C ILE A 343 -1.65 7.53 15.66
N GLY A 344 -2.42 8.56 15.35
CA GLY A 344 -1.88 9.87 14.98
C GLY A 344 -1.66 10.06 13.49
N ILE A 345 -1.73 11.32 13.06
CA ILE A 345 -1.64 11.72 11.65
C ILE A 345 -0.34 11.30 10.98
N GLU A 346 0.77 11.26 11.73
CA GLU A 346 2.10 10.95 11.24
C GLU A 346 2.28 9.48 10.83
N HIS A 347 1.32 8.62 11.22
CA HIS A 347 1.40 7.16 11.01
C HIS A 347 0.35 6.63 10.05
N VAL A 348 -0.38 7.51 9.34
CA VAL A 348 -1.46 7.13 8.42
C VAL A 348 -1.19 7.68 7.03
N GLY A 349 -1.61 6.95 6.01
CA GLY A 349 -1.55 7.39 4.62
C GLY A 349 -2.65 6.77 3.76
N ILE A 350 -2.48 6.84 2.44
CA ILE A 350 -3.51 6.56 1.44
C ILE A 350 -2.98 5.57 0.40
N SER A 351 -3.81 4.60 0.05
CA SER A 351 -3.56 3.62 -1.00
C SER A 351 -4.85 3.30 -1.76
N SER A 352 -4.75 3.04 -3.05
CA SER A 352 -5.90 2.68 -3.87
C SER A 352 -6.08 1.18 -4.08
N ASP A 353 -4.98 0.45 -4.24
CA ASP A 353 -4.97 -0.91 -4.80
C ASP A 353 -5.56 -0.96 -6.22
N PHE A 354 -5.35 0.11 -7.00
CA PHE A 354 -5.79 0.18 -8.38
C PHE A 354 -5.12 -0.90 -9.22
N ASP A 355 -5.89 -1.44 -10.17
CA ASP A 355 -5.54 -2.56 -11.02
C ASP A 355 -5.30 -3.90 -10.27
N GLY A 356 -5.26 -3.90 -8.91
CA GLY A 356 -5.28 -5.07 -8.02
C GLY A 356 -6.68 -5.48 -7.55
N GLY A 357 -7.67 -4.63 -7.81
CA GLY A 357 -9.08 -4.84 -7.43
C GLY A 357 -9.65 -3.76 -6.55
N GLY A 358 -8.85 -2.77 -6.21
CA GLY A 358 -9.24 -1.60 -5.43
C GLY A 358 -10.11 -0.61 -6.18
N GLY A 359 -10.28 0.54 -5.58
CA GLY A 359 -11.23 1.59 -5.99
C GLY A 359 -12.57 1.49 -5.27
N VAL A 360 -13.18 2.64 -5.00
CA VAL A 360 -14.49 2.80 -4.38
C VAL A 360 -15.29 3.83 -5.16
N GLN A 361 -16.62 3.88 -5.01
CA GLN A 361 -17.43 4.89 -5.69
C GLN A 361 -16.98 6.30 -5.30
N GLY A 362 -16.55 7.08 -6.28
CA GLY A 362 -15.99 8.43 -6.13
C GLY A 362 -14.45 8.46 -6.09
N TRP A 363 -13.81 7.29 -6.16
CA TRP A 363 -12.38 7.10 -6.44
C TRP A 363 -12.20 5.73 -7.09
N ASP A 364 -12.71 5.58 -8.32
CA ASP A 364 -12.73 4.34 -9.09
C ASP A 364 -11.49 4.19 -10.00
N ASP A 365 -10.84 5.29 -10.35
CA ASP A 365 -9.56 5.29 -11.06
C ASP A 365 -8.74 6.56 -10.74
N ALA A 366 -7.55 6.66 -11.29
CA ALA A 366 -6.64 7.77 -11.00
C ALA A 366 -7.16 9.14 -11.43
N THR A 367 -8.16 9.26 -12.31
CA THR A 367 -8.77 10.56 -12.67
C THR A 367 -9.55 11.19 -11.54
N GLU A 368 -9.98 10.40 -10.57
CA GLU A 368 -10.80 10.81 -9.42
C GLU A 368 -9.99 11.08 -8.14
N THR A 369 -8.65 11.05 -8.21
CA THR A 369 -7.74 11.18 -7.04
C THR A 369 -7.99 12.48 -6.27
N ILE A 370 -8.34 13.58 -6.94
CA ILE A 370 -8.73 14.85 -6.33
C ILE A 370 -9.86 14.71 -5.31
N ASN A 371 -10.80 13.78 -5.52
CA ASN A 371 -11.96 13.61 -4.66
C ASN A 371 -11.58 13.20 -3.23
N VAL A 372 -10.47 12.45 -3.07
CA VAL A 372 -9.94 12.10 -1.74
C VAL A 372 -9.50 13.35 -0.99
N THR A 373 -8.74 14.25 -1.63
CA THR A 373 -8.34 15.53 -1.06
C THR A 373 -9.56 16.38 -0.69
N TRP A 374 -10.55 16.41 -1.58
CA TRP A 374 -11.77 17.16 -1.35
C TRP A 374 -12.55 16.65 -0.14
N GLU A 375 -12.71 15.33 0.00
CA GLU A 375 -13.38 14.73 1.16
C GLU A 375 -12.61 14.99 2.47
N LEU A 376 -11.27 14.85 2.47
CA LEU A 376 -10.44 15.18 3.62
C LEU A 376 -10.61 16.66 4.05
N MET A 377 -10.61 17.59 3.09
CA MET A 377 -10.85 19.01 3.38
C MET A 377 -12.25 19.25 3.97
N ARG A 378 -13.28 18.57 3.45
CA ARG A 378 -14.66 18.64 3.96
C ARG A 378 -14.77 18.12 5.39
N ARG A 379 -13.95 17.14 5.76
CA ARG A 379 -13.86 16.60 7.14
C ARG A 379 -13.02 17.47 8.08
N GLY A 380 -12.45 18.57 7.58
CA GLY A 380 -11.71 19.54 8.38
C GLY A 380 -10.23 19.22 8.59
N TYR A 381 -9.65 18.31 7.79
CA TYR A 381 -8.20 18.12 7.75
C TYR A 381 -7.52 19.41 7.27
N SER A 382 -6.43 19.78 7.94
CA SER A 382 -5.60 20.93 7.53
C SER A 382 -4.77 20.58 6.28
N GLU A 383 -4.21 21.59 5.62
CA GLU A 383 -3.27 21.38 4.51
C GLU A 383 -2.07 20.54 4.93
N SER A 384 -1.54 20.74 6.14
CA SER A 384 -0.43 19.93 6.68
C SER A 384 -0.81 18.46 6.86
N ASP A 385 -2.03 18.20 7.36
CA ASP A 385 -2.53 16.83 7.54
C ASP A 385 -2.70 16.11 6.20
N ILE A 386 -3.31 16.78 5.22
CA ILE A 386 -3.54 16.23 3.88
C ILE A 386 -2.20 15.97 3.18
N ARG A 387 -1.23 16.86 3.35
CA ARG A 387 0.13 16.68 2.85
C ARG A 387 0.83 15.47 3.51
N ALA A 388 0.63 15.27 4.81
CA ALA A 388 1.16 14.12 5.54
C ALA A 388 0.55 12.81 5.04
N LEU A 389 -0.79 12.74 4.92
CA LEU A 389 -1.52 11.56 4.47
C LEU A 389 -1.15 11.13 3.05
N TRP A 390 -1.03 12.07 2.10
CA TRP A 390 -0.75 11.75 0.71
C TRP A 390 0.70 11.29 0.45
N GLY A 391 1.68 12.00 0.95
CA GLY A 391 3.07 11.69 0.59
C GLY A 391 4.05 11.89 1.74
N GLY A 392 3.78 12.85 2.64
CA GLY A 392 4.72 13.24 3.69
C GLY A 392 5.15 12.08 4.58
N ASN A 393 4.20 11.26 5.03
CA ASN A 393 4.47 10.15 5.95
C ASN A 393 5.23 9.01 5.28
N VAL A 394 4.87 8.61 4.05
CA VAL A 394 5.60 7.56 3.33
C VAL A 394 7.02 8.02 2.97
N LEU A 395 7.20 9.27 2.57
CA LEU A 395 8.54 9.83 2.31
C LEU A 395 9.38 9.90 3.59
N ARG A 396 8.78 10.20 4.74
CA ARG A 396 9.47 10.15 6.05
C ARG A 396 10.00 8.75 6.33
N VAL A 397 9.15 7.71 6.25
CA VAL A 397 9.61 6.34 6.55
C VAL A 397 10.64 5.84 5.53
N LEU A 398 10.57 6.27 4.27
CA LEU A 398 11.62 5.99 3.28
C LEU A 398 12.95 6.62 3.72
N ARG A 399 12.98 7.91 4.09
CA ARG A 399 14.19 8.60 4.57
C ARG A 399 14.75 7.96 5.83
N ASP A 400 13.90 7.60 6.78
CA ASP A 400 14.30 6.95 8.03
C ASP A 400 14.98 5.60 7.74
N ASN A 401 14.47 4.82 6.77
CA ASN A 401 15.09 3.58 6.32
C ASN A 401 16.42 3.83 5.59
N GLU A 402 16.48 4.82 4.71
CA GLU A 402 17.71 5.21 4.00
C GLU A 402 18.82 5.65 4.97
N ALA A 403 18.47 6.46 5.98
CA ALA A 403 19.40 6.92 7.00
C ALA A 403 19.87 5.80 7.95
N GLY A 404 19.01 4.82 8.22
CA GLY A 404 19.31 3.67 9.07
C GLY A 404 19.97 2.49 8.36
N ARG A 405 20.25 2.60 7.05
CA ARG A 405 20.98 1.58 6.28
C ARG A 405 22.34 1.31 6.89
N ARG A 406 22.74 0.04 7.01
CA ARG A 406 24.12 -0.28 7.38
C ARG A 406 25.06 0.21 6.30
N GLN A 407 26.09 0.96 6.72
CA GLN A 407 27.24 1.28 5.87
C GLN A 407 28.25 0.14 6.05
N ASP A 408 28.49 -0.62 4.97
CA ASP A 408 29.55 -1.63 4.93
C ASP A 408 30.94 -1.01 4.99
#